data_e1c30af4e22c9bb6dd31882a20152df7
#
_entry.id   e1c30af4e22c9bb6dd31882a20152df7
#
_cell.length_a   1.000
_cell.length_b   1.000
_cell.length_c   1.000
_cell.angle_alpha   90.00
_cell.angle_beta   90.00
_cell.angle_gamma   90.00
#
_symmetry.space_group_name_H-M   'P 1'
#
loop_
_entity.id
_entity.type
_entity.pdbx_description
1 polymer ?
#
loop_
_entity_poly.entity_id
_entity_poly.type
_entity_poly.pdbx_seq_one_letter_code
_entity_poly.pdbx_strand_id
1 'polypeptide(L)'
;MLAFATYRVFHLIHLPHLSRLAEVSYQPITGHAYWRAFQNRLLAPALLYAIKSATGVDLVTTFKLFSATSIAILLFIAYFLLNKRGASPVKTFLYTGGFAFFFLIFQDQNWMLAWDFIDVLVFLFFFYGIFSDRDIGYFLLLFIVGIANRESALFIPVWLILDGIRLTPLNSYEFHPFKFSVGSLTLIGGSLYTWWIRDLLFIRSHVDHIGTDASHTGISNHWNLPVNLQTFYDNVLYLQMDFLGPLFMLLIISCLAYHRSQYNEREMKAAILIGGIILSICLFGLINEMRQYMLLLPACLFFVYEIRQKSNAIKSSPDL
;
A
#
# COMPACT_ATOMS: atom_id res chain seq x y z
N MET A 1 23.10 -8.48 0.75
CA MET A 1 23.00 -8.84 2.18
C MET A 1 21.68 -8.39 2.82
N LEU A 2 21.27 -7.11 2.74
CA LEU A 2 20.05 -6.61 3.36
C LEU A 2 18.80 -7.42 2.93
N ALA A 3 18.57 -7.64 1.63
CA ALA A 3 17.44 -8.41 1.13
C ALA A 3 17.41 -9.85 1.66
N PHE A 4 18.56 -10.50 1.73
CA PHE A 4 18.66 -11.84 2.31
C PHE A 4 18.32 -11.85 3.81
N ALA A 5 18.86 -10.90 4.57
CA ALA A 5 18.54 -10.79 6.00
C ALA A 5 17.04 -10.52 6.21
N THR A 6 16.46 -9.56 5.46
CA THR A 6 15.03 -9.25 5.51
C THR A 6 14.17 -10.48 5.19
N TYR A 7 14.52 -11.22 4.12
CA TYR A 7 13.81 -12.44 3.78
C TYR A 7 13.95 -13.53 4.85
N ARG A 8 15.11 -13.70 5.45
CA ARG A 8 15.29 -14.69 6.54
C ARG A 8 14.41 -14.38 7.74
N VAL A 9 14.34 -13.11 8.15
CA VAL A 9 13.44 -12.69 9.25
C VAL A 9 11.98 -12.88 8.85
N PHE A 10 11.58 -12.45 7.64
CA PHE A 10 10.25 -12.70 7.08
C PHE A 10 9.89 -14.20 7.13
N HIS A 11 10.80 -15.04 6.64
CA HIS A 11 10.59 -16.49 6.62
C HIS A 11 10.39 -17.07 8.03
N LEU A 12 11.16 -16.62 9.01
CA LEU A 12 11.04 -17.07 10.40
C LEU A 12 9.71 -16.66 11.02
N ILE A 13 9.28 -15.41 10.80
CA ILE A 13 7.98 -14.90 11.27
C ILE A 13 6.82 -15.75 10.72
N HIS A 14 6.87 -16.05 9.41
CA HIS A 14 5.76 -16.72 8.73
C HIS A 14 5.87 -18.25 8.68
N LEU A 15 6.98 -18.83 9.17
CA LEU A 15 7.23 -20.27 9.07
C LEU A 15 6.06 -21.16 9.52
N PRO A 16 5.36 -20.85 10.63
CA PRO A 16 4.24 -21.66 11.08
C PRO A 16 3.01 -21.64 10.16
N HIS A 17 2.90 -20.61 9.32
CA HIS A 17 1.72 -20.34 8.50
C HIS A 17 1.98 -20.38 6.98
N LEU A 18 3.19 -20.71 6.55
CA LEU A 18 3.61 -20.64 5.14
C LEU A 18 2.70 -21.44 4.19
N SER A 19 2.26 -22.63 4.57
CA SER A 19 1.38 -23.43 3.73
C SER A 19 0.03 -22.74 3.52
N ARG A 20 -0.54 -22.19 4.59
CA ARG A 20 -1.81 -21.48 4.54
C ARG A 20 -1.70 -20.16 3.73
N LEU A 21 -0.61 -19.42 3.91
CA LEU A 21 -0.37 -18.18 3.15
C LEU A 21 -0.21 -18.48 1.65
N ALA A 22 0.51 -19.55 1.31
CA ALA A 22 0.66 -20.00 -0.08
C ALA A 22 -0.68 -20.40 -0.69
N GLU A 23 -1.47 -21.18 0.03
CA GLU A 23 -2.80 -21.62 -0.40
C GLU A 23 -3.74 -20.44 -0.61
N VAL A 24 -3.92 -19.57 0.39
CA VAL A 24 -4.79 -18.39 0.29
C VAL A 24 -4.34 -17.47 -0.84
N SER A 25 -3.03 -17.27 -1.03
CA SER A 25 -2.49 -16.44 -2.13
C SER A 25 -2.74 -17.04 -3.52
N TYR A 26 -2.94 -18.36 -3.62
CA TYR A 26 -3.13 -19.05 -4.88
C TYR A 26 -4.61 -19.25 -5.26
N GLN A 27 -5.50 -19.34 -4.27
CA GLN A 27 -6.92 -19.64 -4.45
C GLN A 27 -7.65 -18.77 -5.45
N PRO A 28 -7.44 -17.43 -5.55
CA PRO A 28 -8.16 -16.61 -6.51
C PRO A 28 -8.04 -17.08 -7.96
N ILE A 29 -6.89 -17.67 -8.37
CA ILE A 29 -6.69 -18.14 -9.75
C ILE A 29 -7.32 -19.54 -10.01
N THR A 30 -7.64 -20.28 -8.96
CA THR A 30 -8.28 -21.60 -9.08
C THR A 30 -9.81 -21.54 -9.02
N GLY A 31 -10.39 -20.36 -8.90
CA GLY A 31 -11.83 -20.17 -8.74
C GLY A 31 -12.38 -20.48 -7.36
N HIS A 32 -11.51 -20.81 -6.40
CA HIS A 32 -11.86 -21.14 -5.01
C HIS A 32 -11.55 -19.99 -4.06
N ALA A 33 -11.82 -18.77 -4.46
CA ALA A 33 -11.50 -17.60 -3.64
C ALA A 33 -12.20 -17.67 -2.28
N TYR A 34 -11.38 -17.74 -1.25
CA TYR A 34 -11.76 -17.95 0.13
C TYR A 34 -12.67 -16.83 0.68
N TRP A 35 -12.38 -15.58 0.31
CA TRP A 35 -13.16 -14.42 0.72
C TRP A 35 -13.49 -13.52 -0.46
N ARG A 36 -14.70 -13.00 -0.51
CA ARG A 36 -15.14 -12.07 -1.55
C ARG A 36 -14.19 -10.87 -1.68
N ALA A 37 -13.62 -10.40 -0.58
CA ALA A 37 -12.63 -9.32 -0.57
C ALA A 37 -11.36 -9.64 -1.37
N PHE A 38 -11.03 -10.91 -1.60
CA PHE A 38 -9.83 -11.33 -2.33
C PHE A 38 -10.08 -11.64 -3.80
N GLN A 39 -11.32 -11.68 -4.21
CA GLN A 39 -11.73 -12.14 -5.54
C GLN A 39 -11.27 -11.25 -6.70
N ASN A 40 -11.00 -9.97 -6.46
CA ASN A 40 -10.47 -9.07 -7.48
C ASN A 40 -8.92 -9.03 -7.54
N ARG A 41 -8.23 -9.85 -6.75
CA ARG A 41 -6.76 -9.87 -6.63
C ARG A 41 -6.19 -10.94 -7.57
N LEU A 42 -6.07 -10.62 -8.85
CA LEU A 42 -5.72 -11.60 -9.88
C LEU A 42 -4.23 -11.65 -10.22
N LEU A 43 -3.52 -10.51 -10.13
CA LEU A 43 -2.15 -10.42 -10.64
C LEU A 43 -1.17 -11.30 -9.84
N ALA A 44 -1.14 -11.19 -8.51
CA ALA A 44 -0.23 -11.99 -7.70
C ALA A 44 -0.52 -13.50 -7.76
N PRO A 45 -1.78 -13.96 -7.68
CA PRO A 45 -2.11 -15.37 -7.90
C PRO A 45 -1.71 -15.87 -9.29
N ALA A 46 -1.87 -15.07 -10.35
CA ALA A 46 -1.46 -15.42 -11.71
C ALA A 46 0.08 -15.58 -11.82
N LEU A 47 0.84 -14.71 -11.15
CA LEU A 47 2.31 -14.83 -11.09
C LEU A 47 2.73 -16.10 -10.33
N LEU A 48 2.09 -16.41 -9.20
CA LEU A 48 2.34 -17.67 -8.48
C LEU A 48 2.02 -18.88 -9.35
N TYR A 49 0.91 -18.85 -10.08
CA TYR A 49 0.54 -19.89 -11.03
C TYR A 49 1.60 -20.06 -12.12
N ALA A 50 2.05 -18.96 -12.71
CA ALA A 50 3.07 -18.99 -13.76
C ALA A 50 4.40 -19.57 -13.25
N ILE A 51 4.86 -19.15 -12.06
CA ILE A 51 6.09 -19.67 -11.46
C ILE A 51 5.95 -21.17 -11.17
N LYS A 52 4.86 -21.59 -10.54
CA LYS A 52 4.60 -22.99 -10.24
C LYS A 52 4.58 -23.86 -11.50
N SER A 53 3.88 -23.40 -12.54
CA SER A 53 3.77 -24.10 -13.82
C SER A 53 5.12 -24.17 -14.56
N ALA A 54 5.91 -23.13 -14.51
CA ALA A 54 7.22 -23.08 -15.17
C ALA A 54 8.30 -23.91 -14.45
N THR A 55 8.23 -23.99 -13.12
CA THR A 55 9.27 -24.63 -12.31
C THR A 55 8.91 -26.06 -11.88
N GLY A 56 7.61 -26.41 -11.87
CA GLY A 56 7.12 -27.69 -11.38
C GLY A 56 7.26 -27.92 -9.86
N VAL A 57 7.69 -26.88 -9.11
CA VAL A 57 7.85 -27.01 -7.64
C VAL A 57 6.51 -26.91 -6.92
N ASP A 58 6.47 -27.41 -5.68
CA ASP A 58 5.27 -27.33 -4.84
C ASP A 58 4.89 -25.89 -4.53
N LEU A 59 3.63 -25.68 -4.11
CA LEU A 59 3.07 -24.35 -3.89
C LEU A 59 3.77 -23.58 -2.78
N VAL A 60 4.19 -24.24 -1.69
CA VAL A 60 4.89 -23.60 -0.57
C VAL A 60 6.26 -23.11 -1.01
N THR A 61 6.99 -23.92 -1.77
CA THR A 61 8.28 -23.52 -2.35
C THR A 61 8.10 -22.39 -3.36
N THR A 62 7.06 -22.44 -4.19
CA THR A 62 6.70 -21.33 -5.11
C THR A 62 6.48 -20.01 -4.34
N PHE A 63 5.71 -20.06 -3.24
CA PHE A 63 5.45 -18.88 -2.41
C PHE A 63 6.73 -18.35 -1.74
N LYS A 64 7.64 -19.24 -1.29
CA LYS A 64 8.95 -18.86 -0.74
C LYS A 64 9.80 -18.13 -1.79
N LEU A 65 9.88 -18.68 -3.01
CA LEU A 65 10.63 -18.07 -4.11
C LEU A 65 10.03 -16.71 -4.49
N PHE A 66 8.70 -16.64 -4.61
CA PHE A 66 8.00 -15.40 -4.89
C PHE A 66 8.28 -14.33 -3.82
N SER A 67 8.16 -14.67 -2.55
CA SER A 67 8.38 -13.74 -1.42
C SER A 67 9.84 -13.27 -1.36
N ALA A 68 10.80 -14.19 -1.53
CA ALA A 68 12.23 -13.85 -1.55
C ALA A 68 12.58 -12.88 -2.68
N THR A 69 12.08 -13.17 -3.88
CA THR A 69 12.29 -12.34 -5.07
C THR A 69 11.61 -10.99 -4.91
N SER A 70 10.37 -10.97 -4.40
CA SER A 70 9.62 -9.72 -4.17
C SER A 70 10.31 -8.81 -3.16
N ILE A 71 10.80 -9.34 -2.04
CA ILE A 71 11.57 -8.57 -1.05
C ILE A 71 12.86 -8.02 -1.68
N ALA A 72 13.58 -8.83 -2.45
CA ALA A 72 14.79 -8.37 -3.14
C ALA A 72 14.50 -7.23 -4.12
N ILE A 73 13.44 -7.37 -4.93
CA ILE A 73 12.99 -6.34 -5.87
C ILE A 73 12.56 -5.08 -5.13
N LEU A 74 11.76 -5.18 -4.07
CA LEU A 74 11.29 -4.04 -3.27
C LEU A 74 12.46 -3.22 -2.73
N LEU A 75 13.44 -3.87 -2.09
CA LEU A 75 14.59 -3.18 -1.52
C LEU A 75 15.54 -2.63 -2.60
N PHE A 76 15.72 -3.36 -3.69
CA PHE A 76 16.49 -2.86 -4.83
C PHE A 76 15.86 -1.63 -5.46
N ILE A 77 14.54 -1.64 -5.69
CA ILE A 77 13.80 -0.52 -6.27
C ILE A 77 13.79 0.67 -5.31
N ALA A 78 13.55 0.46 -4.00
CA ALA A 78 13.62 1.52 -3.00
C ALA A 78 15.02 2.20 -3.01
N TYR A 79 16.09 1.40 -3.01
CA TYR A 79 17.46 1.89 -3.12
C TYR A 79 17.68 2.67 -4.42
N PHE A 80 17.28 2.10 -5.55
CA PHE A 80 17.46 2.70 -6.87
C PHE A 80 16.72 4.04 -7.01
N LEU A 81 15.46 4.11 -6.56
CA LEU A 81 14.64 5.30 -6.67
C LEU A 81 15.16 6.44 -5.78
N LEU A 82 15.63 6.15 -4.56
CA LEU A 82 16.26 7.13 -3.69
C LEU A 82 17.57 7.65 -4.27
N ASN A 83 18.40 6.76 -4.82
CA ASN A 83 19.65 7.15 -5.47
C ASN A 83 19.38 8.05 -6.70
N LYS A 84 18.37 7.71 -7.50
CA LYS A 84 17.92 8.54 -8.64
C LYS A 84 17.42 9.93 -8.22
N ARG A 85 16.96 10.09 -6.98
CA ARG A 85 16.59 11.39 -6.39
C ARG A 85 17.79 12.15 -5.80
N GLY A 86 19.00 11.65 -5.98
CA GLY A 86 20.23 12.32 -5.53
C GLY A 86 20.59 12.05 -4.06
N ALA A 87 20.03 11.02 -3.44
CA ALA A 87 20.48 10.60 -2.12
C ALA A 87 21.91 10.04 -2.20
N SER A 88 22.79 10.42 -1.25
CA SER A 88 24.11 9.81 -1.19
C SER A 88 24.02 8.31 -0.88
N PRO A 89 24.99 7.48 -1.29
CA PRO A 89 24.93 6.03 -1.08
C PRO A 89 24.66 5.63 0.38
N VAL A 90 25.28 6.34 1.34
CA VAL A 90 25.09 6.09 2.78
C VAL A 90 23.64 6.40 3.20
N LYS A 91 23.12 7.56 2.79
CA LYS A 91 21.72 7.93 3.08
C LYS A 91 20.75 6.94 2.44
N THR A 92 20.98 6.59 1.17
CA THR A 92 20.16 5.61 0.46
C THR A 92 20.12 4.28 1.19
N PHE A 93 21.28 3.80 1.66
CA PHE A 93 21.36 2.57 2.45
C PHE A 93 20.60 2.67 3.77
N LEU A 94 20.74 3.77 4.52
CA LEU A 94 20.03 3.99 5.78
C LEU A 94 18.51 4.05 5.59
N TYR A 95 18.03 4.78 4.59
CA TYR A 95 16.60 4.86 4.29
C TYR A 95 16.03 3.52 3.82
N THR A 96 16.76 2.79 2.97
CA THR A 96 16.34 1.45 2.52
C THR A 96 16.36 0.46 3.70
N GLY A 97 17.33 0.57 4.59
CA GLY A 97 17.39 -0.21 5.83
C GLY A 97 16.21 0.08 6.77
N GLY A 98 15.88 1.37 6.95
CA GLY A 98 14.70 1.79 7.69
C GLY A 98 13.40 1.27 7.07
N PHE A 99 13.27 1.33 5.74
CA PHE A 99 12.14 0.77 5.01
C PHE A 99 12.03 -0.74 5.24
N ALA A 100 13.14 -1.49 5.14
CA ALA A 100 13.17 -2.93 5.41
C ALA A 100 12.77 -3.26 6.87
N PHE A 101 13.24 -2.47 7.82
CA PHE A 101 12.92 -2.63 9.24
C PHE A 101 11.42 -2.44 9.50
N PHE A 102 10.82 -1.35 9.04
CA PHE A 102 9.38 -1.12 9.20
C PHE A 102 8.54 -2.12 8.40
N PHE A 103 9.00 -2.54 7.22
CA PHE A 103 8.37 -3.61 6.46
C PHE A 103 8.27 -4.90 7.28
N LEU A 104 9.30 -5.26 8.06
CA LEU A 104 9.26 -6.42 8.94
C LEU A 104 8.36 -6.22 10.17
N ILE A 105 8.37 -5.03 10.78
CA ILE A 105 7.48 -4.72 11.93
C ILE A 105 6.00 -4.89 11.53
N PHE A 106 5.62 -4.47 10.32
CA PHE A 106 4.23 -4.58 9.87
C PHE A 106 3.78 -6.00 9.55
N GLN A 107 4.66 -6.99 9.74
CA GLN A 107 4.37 -8.42 9.56
C GLN A 107 3.92 -9.12 10.86
N ASP A 108 3.75 -8.38 11.94
CA ASP A 108 3.48 -8.91 13.27
C ASP A 108 2.30 -9.90 13.30
N GLN A 109 1.26 -9.67 12.51
CA GLN A 109 0.07 -10.51 12.45
C GLN A 109 0.19 -11.76 11.55
N ASN A 110 1.36 -12.12 11.07
CA ASN A 110 1.63 -13.34 10.27
C ASN A 110 0.74 -13.55 9.02
N TRP A 111 0.10 -12.49 8.49
CA TRP A 111 -0.84 -12.55 7.37
C TRP A 111 -0.36 -11.76 6.16
N MET A 112 0.85 -11.96 5.70
CA MET A 112 1.31 -11.36 4.45
C MET A 112 1.06 -12.28 3.27
N LEU A 113 0.25 -11.83 2.34
CA LEU A 113 -0.16 -12.56 1.14
C LEU A 113 0.60 -12.05 -0.09
N ALA A 114 0.60 -12.83 -1.17
CA ALA A 114 1.38 -12.50 -2.36
C ALA A 114 1.06 -11.12 -2.95
N TRP A 115 -0.19 -10.71 -2.94
CA TRP A 115 -0.61 -9.39 -3.45
C TRP A 115 -0.12 -8.22 -2.61
N ASP A 116 0.17 -8.40 -1.32
CA ASP A 116 0.67 -7.32 -0.46
C ASP A 116 2.08 -6.87 -0.91
N PHE A 117 2.93 -7.77 -1.40
CA PHE A 117 4.24 -7.42 -1.97
C PHE A 117 4.12 -6.55 -3.21
N ILE A 118 3.21 -6.93 -4.12
CA ILE A 118 2.97 -6.17 -5.36
C ILE A 118 2.36 -4.81 -5.02
N ASP A 119 1.47 -4.75 -4.04
CA ASP A 119 0.84 -3.52 -3.59
C ASP A 119 1.88 -2.51 -3.07
N VAL A 120 2.79 -2.96 -2.19
CA VAL A 120 3.90 -2.11 -1.71
C VAL A 120 4.79 -1.64 -2.87
N LEU A 121 5.06 -2.51 -3.86
CA LEU A 121 5.84 -2.14 -5.05
C LEU A 121 5.13 -1.09 -5.90
N VAL A 122 3.83 -1.26 -6.14
CA VAL A 122 3.00 -0.27 -6.87
C VAL A 122 3.02 1.07 -6.14
N PHE A 123 2.85 1.07 -4.83
CA PHE A 123 2.86 2.29 -4.02
C PHE A 123 4.26 2.92 -3.93
N LEU A 124 5.33 2.14 -4.00
CA LEU A 124 6.69 2.65 -4.09
C LEU A 124 6.90 3.47 -5.38
N PHE A 125 6.46 2.94 -6.51
CA PHE A 125 6.47 3.69 -7.77
C PHE A 125 5.48 4.85 -7.75
N PHE A 126 4.31 4.68 -7.13
CA PHE A 126 3.29 5.71 -7.03
C PHE A 126 3.81 6.95 -6.31
N PHE A 127 4.33 6.81 -5.10
CA PHE A 127 4.88 7.94 -4.35
C PHE A 127 6.15 8.49 -4.99
N TYR A 128 6.99 7.65 -5.58
CA TYR A 128 8.09 8.13 -6.43
C TYR A 128 7.57 9.02 -7.57
N GLY A 129 6.51 8.61 -8.26
CA GLY A 129 5.88 9.38 -9.33
C GLY A 129 5.37 10.74 -8.84
N ILE A 130 4.70 10.75 -7.68
CA ILE A 130 4.23 11.99 -7.05
C ILE A 130 5.40 12.95 -6.82
N PHE A 131 6.43 12.53 -6.13
CA PHE A 131 7.55 13.40 -5.77
C PHE A 131 8.52 13.71 -6.93
N SER A 132 8.46 12.96 -8.03
CA SER A 132 9.28 13.16 -9.24
C SER A 132 8.54 13.84 -10.40
N ASP A 133 7.33 14.34 -10.16
CA ASP A 133 6.50 15.03 -11.16
C ASP A 133 6.28 14.22 -12.44
N ARG A 134 5.85 12.96 -12.30
CA ARG A 134 5.57 12.11 -13.44
C ARG A 134 4.28 12.51 -14.13
N ASP A 135 4.22 12.22 -15.43
CA ASP A 135 3.08 12.51 -16.28
C ASP A 135 1.87 11.58 -15.99
N ILE A 136 0.73 11.90 -16.58
CA ILE A 136 -0.52 11.14 -16.46
C ILE A 136 -0.34 9.71 -16.97
N GLY A 137 0.38 9.53 -18.08
CA GLY A 137 0.60 8.21 -18.69
C GLY A 137 1.30 7.25 -17.74
N TYR A 138 2.27 7.74 -16.95
CA TYR A 138 2.92 6.97 -15.91
C TYR A 138 1.92 6.46 -14.86
N PHE A 139 1.05 7.34 -14.36
CA PHE A 139 0.06 6.97 -13.35
C PHE A 139 -1.02 6.03 -13.90
N LEU A 140 -1.44 6.19 -15.15
CA LEU A 140 -2.38 5.28 -15.80
C LEU A 140 -1.79 3.87 -15.97
N LEU A 141 -0.54 3.76 -16.42
CA LEU A 141 0.15 2.47 -16.51
C LEU A 141 0.23 1.79 -15.13
N LEU A 142 0.62 2.55 -14.12
CA LEU A 142 0.73 2.06 -12.75
C LEU A 142 -0.64 1.64 -12.20
N PHE A 143 -1.68 2.39 -12.52
CA PHE A 143 -3.07 2.06 -12.16
C PHE A 143 -3.51 0.72 -12.76
N ILE A 144 -3.26 0.47 -14.06
CA ILE A 144 -3.62 -0.79 -14.72
C ILE A 144 -2.97 -1.99 -14.03
N VAL A 145 -1.68 -1.88 -13.69
CA VAL A 145 -0.97 -2.95 -12.96
C VAL A 145 -1.52 -3.09 -11.54
N GLY A 146 -1.73 -1.98 -10.85
CA GLY A 146 -2.19 -1.96 -9.47
C GLY A 146 -3.62 -2.50 -9.31
N ILE A 147 -4.56 -2.11 -10.17
CA ILE A 147 -5.97 -2.52 -10.06
C ILE A 147 -6.16 -4.01 -10.35
N ALA A 148 -5.33 -4.60 -11.21
CA ALA A 148 -5.28 -6.04 -11.41
C ALA A 148 -4.77 -6.81 -10.18
N ASN A 149 -4.06 -6.12 -9.28
CA ASN A 149 -3.57 -6.68 -8.04
C ASN A 149 -4.51 -6.44 -6.86
N ARG A 150 -4.98 -5.18 -6.68
CA ARG A 150 -5.81 -4.81 -5.54
C ARG A 150 -6.52 -3.47 -5.74
N GLU A 151 -7.70 -3.33 -5.12
CA GLU A 151 -8.51 -2.11 -5.11
C GLU A 151 -7.82 -0.88 -4.48
N SER A 152 -6.77 -1.05 -3.69
CA SER A 152 -5.93 0.04 -3.18
C SER A 152 -5.36 0.94 -4.29
N ALA A 153 -5.19 0.39 -5.50
CA ALA A 153 -4.78 1.17 -6.67
C ALA A 153 -5.75 2.30 -7.04
N LEU A 154 -6.99 2.30 -6.52
CA LEU A 154 -7.94 3.41 -6.69
C LEU A 154 -7.42 4.74 -6.08
N PHE A 155 -6.44 4.71 -5.19
CA PHE A 155 -5.77 5.93 -4.74
C PHE A 155 -4.94 6.63 -5.83
N ILE A 156 -4.55 5.92 -6.89
CA ILE A 156 -3.81 6.52 -8.02
C ILE A 156 -4.70 7.52 -8.79
N PRO A 157 -5.92 7.16 -9.26
CA PRO A 157 -6.81 8.15 -9.87
C PRO A 157 -7.28 9.23 -8.90
N VAL A 158 -7.40 8.96 -7.59
CA VAL A 158 -7.65 10.01 -6.58
C VAL A 158 -6.51 11.04 -6.58
N TRP A 159 -5.25 10.60 -6.70
CA TRP A 159 -4.13 11.52 -6.87
C TRP A 159 -4.27 12.37 -8.13
N LEU A 160 -4.64 11.80 -9.28
CA LEU A 160 -4.83 12.57 -10.52
C LEU A 160 -5.93 13.64 -10.37
N ILE A 161 -7.01 13.33 -9.64
CA ILE A 161 -8.06 14.30 -9.31
C ILE A 161 -7.48 15.43 -8.45
N LEU A 162 -6.75 15.11 -7.38
CA LEU A 162 -6.12 16.08 -6.50
C LEU A 162 -5.07 16.93 -7.23
N ASP A 163 -4.27 16.31 -8.10
CA ASP A 163 -3.26 17.03 -8.91
C ASP A 163 -3.90 17.94 -9.95
N GLY A 164 -5.14 17.64 -10.38
CA GLY A 164 -5.95 18.50 -11.24
C GLY A 164 -6.52 19.73 -10.55
N ILE A 165 -6.50 19.81 -9.22
CA ILE A 165 -7.01 20.93 -8.43
C ILE A 165 -5.82 21.74 -7.92
N ARG A 166 -5.74 23.03 -8.24
CA ARG A 166 -4.70 23.92 -7.70
C ARG A 166 -5.13 24.49 -6.35
N LEU A 167 -4.34 24.21 -5.32
CA LEU A 167 -4.57 24.72 -3.97
C LEU A 167 -3.91 26.10 -3.81
N THR A 168 -4.39 27.13 -4.50
CA THR A 168 -3.89 28.50 -4.30
C THR A 168 -4.60 29.17 -3.12
N PRO A 169 -3.87 29.85 -2.21
CA PRO A 169 -4.53 30.63 -1.18
C PRO A 169 -5.22 31.85 -1.82
N LEU A 170 -6.50 31.93 -1.62
CA LEU A 170 -7.30 33.15 -1.56
C LEU A 170 -8.03 33.70 -2.80
N ASN A 171 -7.94 33.29 -4.04
CA ASN A 171 -8.93 33.83 -5.01
C ASN A 171 -8.96 33.25 -6.43
N SER A 172 -8.15 32.28 -6.76
CA SER A 172 -8.25 31.62 -8.08
C SER A 172 -8.01 30.13 -7.99
N TYR A 173 -9.09 29.36 -8.02
CA TYR A 173 -8.98 27.93 -8.26
C TYR A 173 -8.56 27.74 -9.72
N GLU A 174 -7.29 27.50 -9.99
CA GLU A 174 -6.90 27.03 -11.30
C GLU A 174 -7.16 25.51 -11.34
N PHE A 175 -8.00 25.15 -12.27
CA PHE A 175 -8.45 23.80 -12.46
C PHE A 175 -7.84 23.25 -13.75
N HIS A 176 -7.18 22.12 -13.68
CA HIS A 176 -6.70 21.40 -14.85
C HIS A 176 -7.74 20.36 -15.29
N PRO A 177 -8.71 20.73 -16.16
CA PRO A 177 -9.87 19.89 -16.46
C PRO A 177 -9.47 18.51 -17.00
N PHE A 178 -8.40 18.45 -17.78
CA PHE A 178 -7.92 17.20 -18.35
C PHE A 178 -7.46 16.18 -17.27
N LYS A 179 -6.61 16.61 -16.31
CA LYS A 179 -6.14 15.73 -15.21
C LYS A 179 -7.30 15.26 -14.37
N PHE A 180 -8.19 16.18 -14.00
CA PHE A 180 -9.37 15.88 -13.20
C PHE A 180 -10.31 14.89 -13.92
N SER A 181 -10.60 15.13 -15.20
CA SER A 181 -11.50 14.24 -16.00
C SER A 181 -10.88 12.86 -16.15
N VAL A 182 -9.59 12.76 -16.49
CA VAL A 182 -8.89 11.48 -16.59
C VAL A 182 -8.89 10.74 -15.24
N GLY A 183 -8.61 11.43 -14.15
CA GLY A 183 -8.65 10.85 -12.80
C GLY A 183 -10.05 10.35 -12.45
N SER A 184 -11.10 11.14 -12.70
CA SER A 184 -12.49 10.77 -12.43
C SER A 184 -12.95 9.57 -13.26
N LEU A 185 -12.68 9.57 -14.57
CA LEU A 185 -13.02 8.44 -15.45
C LEU A 185 -12.28 7.17 -15.05
N THR A 186 -10.99 7.29 -14.69
CA THR A 186 -10.18 6.16 -14.24
C THR A 186 -10.69 5.61 -12.92
N LEU A 187 -11.10 6.48 -11.98
CA LEU A 187 -11.68 6.09 -10.69
C LEU A 187 -13.00 5.32 -10.89
N ILE A 188 -13.90 5.86 -11.73
CA ILE A 188 -15.17 5.20 -12.06
C ILE A 188 -14.90 3.86 -12.74
N GLY A 189 -14.06 3.83 -13.78
CA GLY A 189 -13.71 2.62 -14.50
C GLY A 189 -13.08 1.54 -13.61
N GLY A 190 -12.18 1.93 -12.71
CA GLY A 190 -11.57 1.01 -11.75
C GLY A 190 -12.55 0.47 -10.72
N SER A 191 -13.48 1.31 -10.25
CA SER A 191 -14.54 0.87 -9.33
C SER A 191 -15.48 -0.12 -9.99
N LEU A 192 -15.89 0.16 -11.25
CA LEU A 192 -16.71 -0.74 -12.05
C LEU A 192 -15.98 -2.06 -12.36
N TYR A 193 -14.69 -2.00 -12.70
CA TYR A 193 -13.86 -3.19 -12.90
C TYR A 193 -13.80 -4.06 -11.64
N THR A 194 -13.54 -3.47 -10.48
CA THR A 194 -13.48 -4.19 -9.21
C THR A 194 -14.81 -4.85 -8.87
N TRP A 195 -15.91 -4.13 -9.06
CA TRP A 195 -17.26 -4.66 -8.85
C TRP A 195 -17.56 -5.80 -9.82
N TRP A 196 -17.31 -5.59 -11.12
CA TRP A 196 -17.59 -6.56 -12.19
C TRP A 196 -16.80 -7.87 -12.00
N ILE A 197 -15.49 -7.78 -11.67
CA ILE A 197 -14.66 -8.97 -11.42
C ILE A 197 -15.22 -9.79 -10.25
N ARG A 198 -15.61 -9.13 -9.17
CA ARG A 198 -16.16 -9.83 -8.00
C ARG A 198 -17.47 -10.53 -8.30
N ASP A 199 -18.32 -9.97 -9.15
CA ASP A 199 -19.63 -10.54 -9.44
C ASP A 199 -19.60 -11.57 -10.59
N LEU A 200 -18.67 -11.43 -11.54
CA LEU A 200 -18.64 -12.26 -12.76
C LEU A 200 -17.73 -13.49 -12.64
N LEU A 201 -16.51 -13.33 -12.14
CA LEU A 201 -15.52 -14.41 -12.13
C LEU A 201 -15.75 -15.41 -11.01
N PHE A 202 -16.37 -14.98 -9.94
CA PHE A 202 -16.58 -15.83 -8.79
C PHE A 202 -18.05 -16.19 -8.72
N ILE A 203 -18.35 -17.40 -9.16
CA ILE A 203 -19.66 -18.01 -9.04
C ILE A 203 -20.03 -17.92 -7.54
N ARG A 204 -21.19 -17.37 -7.26
CA ARG A 204 -21.80 -17.29 -5.92
C ARG A 204 -22.16 -18.68 -5.38
N SER A 205 -21.40 -19.70 -5.73
CA SER A 205 -21.66 -21.06 -5.36
C SER A 205 -21.12 -21.34 -3.96
N HIS A 206 -22.01 -21.54 -3.00
CA HIS A 206 -21.85 -22.33 -1.77
C HIS A 206 -20.69 -21.98 -0.82
N VAL A 207 -19.65 -21.32 -1.27
CA VAL A 207 -18.51 -20.84 -0.46
C VAL A 207 -18.95 -19.72 0.47
N ASP A 208 -20.03 -19.03 0.16
CA ASP A 208 -20.68 -18.08 1.04
C ASP A 208 -21.13 -18.72 2.38
N HIS A 209 -21.17 -20.05 2.44
CA HIS A 209 -21.53 -20.77 3.66
C HIS A 209 -20.33 -21.23 4.48
N ILE A 210 -19.12 -21.23 3.91
CA ILE A 210 -17.91 -21.59 4.65
C ILE A 210 -17.34 -20.34 5.34
N GLY A 211 -17.48 -19.24 4.78
CA GLY A 211 -17.43 -17.98 5.49
C GLY A 211 -18.77 -17.84 6.21
N THR A 212 -18.91 -18.49 7.27
CA THR A 212 -19.86 -18.15 8.33
C THR A 212 -19.55 -16.84 8.97
N ASP A 213 -18.54 -16.32 8.62
CA ASP A 213 -18.35 -14.97 8.31
C ASP A 213 -19.15 -14.49 7.12
N ALA A 214 -20.20 -15.14 6.80
CA ALA A 214 -21.37 -14.57 6.19
C ALA A 214 -21.86 -13.35 6.99
N SER A 215 -21.61 -13.24 8.24
CA SER A 215 -21.66 -11.98 8.96
C SER A 215 -20.73 -10.96 8.30
N HIS A 216 -19.64 -11.38 7.74
CA HIS A 216 -18.78 -10.60 6.87
C HIS A 216 -19.16 -10.70 5.40
N THR A 217 -20.16 -11.47 5.03
CA THR A 217 -20.89 -11.35 3.78
C THR A 217 -21.88 -10.20 3.82
N GLY A 218 -22.26 -9.74 4.98
CA GLY A 218 -22.54 -8.36 5.15
C GLY A 218 -21.39 -7.45 4.73
N ILE A 219 -20.52 -7.90 3.82
CA ILE A 219 -19.61 -7.17 2.94
C ILE A 219 -20.36 -6.16 2.08
N SER A 220 -21.64 -6.22 1.96
CA SER A 220 -22.43 -5.02 1.81
C SER A 220 -21.97 -3.92 2.80
N ASN A 221 -21.34 -4.26 3.89
CA ASN A 221 -20.95 -3.34 4.93
C ASN A 221 -19.49 -3.55 5.36
N HIS A 222 -18.52 -3.23 4.48
CA HIS A 222 -17.16 -2.92 4.89
C HIS A 222 -17.06 -1.64 5.72
N TRP A 223 -18.11 -1.31 6.45
CA TRP A 223 -18.14 -0.16 7.34
C TRP A 223 -17.64 -0.57 8.72
N ASN A 224 -16.34 -0.50 8.90
CA ASN A 224 -15.68 -0.93 10.13
C ASN A 224 -15.46 0.19 11.15
N LEU A 225 -15.94 1.40 10.88
CA LEU A 225 -15.74 2.54 11.79
C LEU A 225 -16.15 2.25 13.24
N PRO A 226 -17.33 1.67 13.56
CA PRO A 226 -17.71 1.38 14.94
C PRO A 226 -16.76 0.37 15.61
N VAL A 227 -16.35 -0.68 14.86
CA VAL A 227 -15.40 -1.67 15.35
C VAL A 227 -14.03 -1.03 15.60
N ASN A 228 -13.58 -0.19 14.70
CA ASN A 228 -12.29 0.51 14.82
C ASN A 228 -12.28 1.50 15.99
N LEU A 229 -13.38 2.20 16.23
CA LEU A 229 -13.51 3.10 17.39
C LEU A 229 -13.47 2.30 18.70
N GLN A 230 -14.15 1.16 18.77
CA GLN A 230 -14.09 0.27 19.93
C GLN A 230 -12.67 -0.29 20.12
N THR A 231 -12.06 -0.79 19.04
CA THR A 231 -10.67 -1.31 19.08
C THR A 231 -9.69 -0.24 19.54
N PHE A 232 -9.83 0.99 19.05
CA PHE A 232 -8.99 2.11 19.48
C PHE A 232 -9.15 2.41 20.96
N TYR A 233 -10.41 2.46 21.43
CA TYR A 233 -10.73 2.68 22.84
C TYR A 233 -10.11 1.59 23.71
N ASP A 234 -10.32 0.32 23.38
CA ASP A 234 -9.81 -0.82 24.13
C ASP A 234 -8.27 -0.84 24.15
N ASN A 235 -7.63 -0.56 23.01
CA ASN A 235 -6.16 -0.53 22.91
C ASN A 235 -5.54 0.62 23.72
N VAL A 236 -6.16 1.80 23.73
CA VAL A 236 -5.68 2.96 24.50
C VAL A 236 -5.87 2.73 26.00
N LEU A 237 -7.08 2.23 26.40
CA LEU A 237 -7.38 2.05 27.82
C LEU A 237 -6.67 0.86 28.46
N TYR A 238 -6.56 -0.25 27.71
CA TYR A 238 -6.03 -1.51 28.26
C TYR A 238 -4.61 -1.81 27.79
N LEU A 239 -3.96 -0.89 27.03
CA LEU A 239 -2.58 -1.02 26.53
C LEU A 239 -2.33 -2.39 25.86
N GLN A 240 -3.26 -2.83 25.03
CA GLN A 240 -3.13 -4.10 24.34
C GLN A 240 -2.05 -4.04 23.25
N MET A 241 -1.45 -5.21 22.93
CA MET A 241 -0.35 -5.30 21.93
C MET A 241 -0.72 -4.80 20.53
N ASP A 242 -2.01 -4.82 20.17
CA ASP A 242 -2.53 -4.36 18.87
C ASP A 242 -2.49 -2.83 18.68
N PHE A 243 -1.86 -2.11 19.61
CA PHE A 243 -1.74 -0.65 19.57
C PHE A 243 -0.76 -0.13 18.51
N LEU A 244 0.10 -0.96 17.97
CA LEU A 244 1.15 -0.52 17.02
C LEU A 244 0.58 0.16 15.75
N GLY A 245 -0.51 -0.36 15.18
CA GLY A 245 -1.17 0.24 14.03
C GLY A 245 -1.71 1.64 14.30
N PRO A 246 -2.59 1.82 15.30
CA PRO A 246 -3.06 3.13 15.75
C PRO A 246 -1.92 4.09 16.13
N LEU A 247 -0.86 3.63 16.79
CA LEU A 247 0.29 4.44 17.13
C LEU A 247 1.02 4.93 15.87
N PHE A 248 1.25 4.06 14.90
CA PHE A 248 1.87 4.42 13.64
C PHE A 248 1.04 5.45 12.86
N MET A 249 -0.27 5.26 12.83
CA MET A 249 -1.21 6.23 12.24
C MET A 249 -1.09 7.61 12.91
N LEU A 250 -1.10 7.67 14.24
CA LEU A 250 -0.95 8.92 14.98
C LEU A 250 0.40 9.58 14.74
N LEU A 251 1.49 8.79 14.64
CA LEU A 251 2.83 9.30 14.31
C LEU A 251 2.87 9.92 12.93
N ILE A 252 2.26 9.28 11.92
CA ILE A 252 2.18 9.86 10.56
C ILE A 252 1.40 11.17 10.59
N ILE A 253 0.20 11.18 11.18
CA ILE A 253 -0.65 12.38 11.25
C ILE A 253 0.10 13.52 11.96
N SER A 254 0.75 13.21 13.09
CA SER A 254 1.54 14.20 13.85
C SER A 254 2.71 14.74 13.04
N CYS A 255 3.43 13.88 12.31
CA CYS A 255 4.52 14.28 11.43
C CYS A 255 4.03 15.19 10.29
N LEU A 256 2.93 14.82 9.64
CA LEU A 256 2.32 15.63 8.59
C LEU A 256 1.85 16.99 9.11
N ALA A 257 1.23 17.03 10.28
CA ALA A 257 0.76 18.27 10.90
C ALA A 257 1.93 19.18 11.32
N TYR A 258 2.99 18.62 11.91
CA TYR A 258 4.17 19.36 12.36
C TYR A 258 4.91 20.04 11.21
N HIS A 259 5.07 19.37 10.08
CA HIS A 259 5.79 19.91 8.92
C HIS A 259 4.92 20.71 7.94
N ARG A 260 3.62 20.89 8.24
CA ARG A 260 2.64 21.49 7.33
C ARG A 260 3.09 22.85 6.76
N SER A 261 3.75 23.69 7.54
CA SER A 261 4.22 25.02 7.12
C SER A 261 5.37 24.98 6.08
N GLN A 262 6.03 23.83 5.91
CA GLN A 262 7.15 23.64 5.01
C GLN A 262 6.72 23.01 3.66
N TYR A 263 5.45 22.64 3.53
CA TYR A 263 4.97 21.96 2.34
C TYR A 263 4.80 22.90 1.16
N ASN A 264 5.31 22.46 0.03
CA ASN A 264 4.85 23.00 -1.25
C ASN A 264 3.46 22.43 -1.59
N GLU A 265 2.83 22.95 -2.66
CA GLU A 265 1.49 22.52 -3.08
C GLU A 265 1.40 20.99 -3.29
N ARG A 266 2.41 20.41 -3.92
CA ARG A 266 2.44 18.96 -4.21
C ARG A 266 2.56 18.11 -2.95
N GLU A 267 3.39 18.51 -2.02
CA GLU A 267 3.53 17.85 -0.72
C GLU A 267 2.26 17.96 0.10
N MET A 268 1.57 19.11 0.02
CA MET A 268 0.28 19.29 0.66
C MET A 268 -0.76 18.33 0.08
N LYS A 269 -0.84 18.21 -1.25
CA LYS A 269 -1.73 17.24 -1.92
C LYS A 269 -1.38 15.79 -1.56
N ALA A 270 -0.09 15.46 -1.50
CA ALA A 270 0.36 14.15 -1.05
C ALA A 270 0.00 13.87 0.42
N ALA A 271 0.10 14.87 1.30
CA ALA A 271 -0.34 14.77 2.68
C ALA A 271 -1.87 14.54 2.79
N ILE A 272 -2.66 15.24 1.97
CA ILE A 272 -4.12 15.03 1.87
C ILE A 272 -4.42 13.61 1.40
N LEU A 273 -3.71 13.11 0.39
CA LEU A 273 -3.86 11.73 -0.09
C LEU A 273 -3.53 10.70 1.00
N ILE A 274 -2.43 10.89 1.72
CA ILE A 274 -2.04 10.02 2.86
C ILE A 274 -3.13 10.04 3.93
N GLY A 275 -3.66 11.22 4.25
CA GLY A 275 -4.82 11.36 5.14
C GLY A 275 -6.05 10.60 4.63
N GLY A 276 -6.31 10.63 3.33
CA GLY A 276 -7.37 9.86 2.67
C GLY A 276 -7.15 8.34 2.77
N ILE A 277 -5.91 7.86 2.61
CA ILE A 277 -5.57 6.44 2.80
C ILE A 277 -5.82 6.03 4.27
N ILE A 278 -5.35 6.82 5.24
CA ILE A 278 -5.58 6.58 6.67
C ILE A 278 -7.09 6.56 6.98
N LEU A 279 -7.84 7.54 6.47
CA LEU A 279 -9.28 7.60 6.62
C LEU A 279 -9.95 6.34 6.04
N SER A 280 -9.52 5.89 4.87
CA SER A 280 -10.01 4.66 4.27
C SER A 280 -9.75 3.43 5.14
N ILE A 281 -8.58 3.33 5.78
CA ILE A 281 -8.29 2.26 6.76
C ILE A 281 -9.23 2.36 7.96
N CYS A 282 -9.46 3.56 8.48
CA CYS A 282 -10.37 3.77 9.61
C CYS A 282 -11.83 3.42 9.28
N LEU A 283 -12.28 3.70 8.06
CA LEU A 283 -13.67 3.49 7.65
C LEU A 283 -13.94 2.05 7.19
N PHE A 284 -13.03 1.45 6.46
CA PHE A 284 -13.23 0.20 5.72
C PHE A 284 -12.24 -0.91 6.07
N GLY A 285 -11.12 -0.59 6.68
CA GLY A 285 -10.10 -1.52 7.15
C GLY A 285 -10.29 -1.89 8.62
N LEU A 286 -9.29 -2.58 9.17
CA LEU A 286 -9.15 -2.84 10.60
C LEU A 286 -7.92 -2.10 11.10
N ILE A 287 -8.08 -1.16 12.04
CA ILE A 287 -6.97 -0.31 12.51
C ILE A 287 -5.86 -1.06 13.23
N ASN A 288 -6.15 -2.23 13.77
CA ASN A 288 -5.18 -3.13 14.36
C ASN A 288 -4.47 -4.02 13.34
N GLU A 289 -4.91 -4.04 12.07
CA GLU A 289 -4.31 -4.85 11.01
C GLU A 289 -3.09 -4.13 10.40
N MET A 290 -1.91 -4.37 10.98
CA MET A 290 -0.65 -3.67 10.63
C MET A 290 -0.31 -3.71 9.13
N ARG A 291 -0.61 -4.79 8.42
CA ARG A 291 -0.32 -4.91 6.98
C ARG A 291 -1.01 -3.86 6.12
N GLN A 292 -2.13 -3.29 6.56
CA GLN A 292 -2.83 -2.24 5.80
C GLN A 292 -2.02 -0.94 5.74
N TYR A 293 -1.18 -0.70 6.75
CA TYR A 293 -0.30 0.46 6.82
C TYR A 293 0.96 0.31 5.94
N MET A 294 1.23 -0.89 5.41
CA MET A 294 2.36 -1.09 4.48
C MET A 294 2.30 -0.19 3.25
N LEU A 295 1.10 0.19 2.80
CA LEU A 295 0.89 1.12 1.70
C LEU A 295 1.46 2.52 2.00
N LEU A 296 1.56 2.87 3.28
CA LEU A 296 2.09 4.15 3.74
C LEU A 296 3.62 4.14 3.88
N LEU A 297 4.27 2.97 3.90
CA LEU A 297 5.74 2.91 3.99
C LEU A 297 6.46 3.63 2.85
N PRO A 298 6.06 3.45 1.57
CA PRO A 298 6.62 4.23 0.48
C PRO A 298 6.39 5.73 0.62
N ALA A 299 5.21 6.14 1.10
CA ALA A 299 4.92 7.54 1.38
C ALA A 299 5.88 8.11 2.42
N CYS A 300 6.04 7.41 3.55
CA CYS A 300 6.96 7.81 4.62
C CYS A 300 8.41 7.91 4.12
N LEU A 301 8.85 6.94 3.31
CA LEU A 301 10.19 6.92 2.73
C LEU A 301 10.49 8.20 1.96
N PHE A 302 9.61 8.58 1.03
CA PHE A 302 9.83 9.76 0.20
C PHE A 302 9.57 11.06 0.94
N PHE A 303 8.54 11.14 1.81
CA PHE A 303 8.28 12.33 2.62
C PHE A 303 9.43 12.68 3.55
N VAL A 304 9.95 11.72 4.29
CA VAL A 304 11.09 11.93 5.20
C VAL A 304 12.33 12.37 4.43
N TYR A 305 12.53 11.79 3.23
CA TYR A 305 13.62 12.20 2.37
C TYR A 305 13.49 13.66 1.94
N GLU A 306 12.32 14.11 1.46
CA GLU A 306 12.07 15.49 0.99
C GLU A 306 12.23 16.51 2.13
N ILE A 307 11.63 16.25 3.28
CA ILE A 307 11.73 17.14 4.45
C ILE A 307 13.20 17.35 4.86
N ARG A 308 13.99 16.28 4.90
CA ARG A 308 15.41 16.37 5.23
C ARG A 308 16.25 17.11 4.19
N GLN A 309 15.92 16.97 2.91
CA GLN A 309 16.58 17.73 1.84
C GLN A 309 16.39 19.24 2.07
N LYS A 310 15.18 19.69 2.33
CA LYS A 310 14.85 21.09 2.60
C LYS A 310 15.55 21.61 3.86
N SER A 311 15.51 20.86 4.95
CA SER A 311 16.17 21.23 6.21
C SER A 311 17.69 21.42 6.04
N ASN A 312 18.33 20.62 5.21
CA ASN A 312 19.76 20.77 4.91
C ASN A 312 20.04 21.99 4.03
N ALA A 313 19.18 22.28 3.05
CA ALA A 313 19.30 23.46 2.20
C ALA A 313 19.21 24.77 3.02
N ILE A 314 18.28 24.84 3.97
CA ILE A 314 18.14 26.01 4.88
C ILE A 314 19.39 26.20 5.74
N LYS A 315 19.98 25.11 6.26
CA LYS A 315 21.19 25.18 7.09
C LYS A 315 22.45 25.54 6.32
N SER A 316 22.51 25.30 5.02
CA SER A 316 23.64 25.65 4.17
C SER A 316 23.59 27.07 3.61
N SER A 317 22.51 27.81 3.81
CA SER A 317 22.33 29.22 3.46
C SER A 317 22.11 30.05 4.73
N PRO A 318 23.14 30.25 5.59
CA PRO A 318 23.00 30.99 6.83
C PRO A 318 22.78 32.52 6.67
N ASP A 319 22.81 33.03 5.43
CA ASP A 319 22.84 34.49 5.13
C ASP A 319 21.55 35.01 4.47
N LEU A 320 20.37 34.40 4.74
CA LEU A 320 19.06 34.94 4.31
C LEU A 320 18.20 35.30 5.51
#